data_eb128bb5fcb1c0bab8b19e3620ba7ce1
#
_entry.id   eb128bb5fcb1c0bab8b19e3620ba7ce1
#
_cell.length_a   1.000
_cell.length_b   1.000
_cell.length_c   1.000
_cell.angle_alpha   90.00
_cell.angle_beta   90.00
_cell.angle_gamma   90.00
#
_symmetry.space_group_name_H-M   'P 1'
#
loop_
_entity.id
_entity.type
_entity.pdbx_description
1 polymer ?
#
loop_
_entity_poly.entity_id
_entity_poly.type
_entity_poly.pdbx_seq_one_letter_code
_entity_poly.pdbx_strand_id
1 'polypeptide(L)'
;MIASPKPVIAMIHVGALPGTPASAASMRELEARAVEETTLYRAAGVHGIALENMHDVPYLRGRVGPEITAAMTVLALAVRHASGLPCGIQILAGANREALAVAHAAGLDFVRVEGFAFAHVADEGILESSAASLLRFRRHIGAERVQVWADVKKKHASHALTADVGIGDTAAAAEFMRADAVIVTGAATGECPSERDIAEVRAHCRLPLYLGSGITPENLERYYARADGFIVGSAFKADGRWSEAVDARRVERFMAAHARCGG
;
A
#
# COMPACT_ATOMS: atom_id res chain seq x y z
N MET A 1 -1.20 4.43 15.69
CA MET A 1 -0.92 2.99 15.48
C MET A 1 -2.24 2.25 15.34
N ILE A 2 -2.31 1.27 14.45
CA ILE A 2 -3.50 0.45 14.24
C ILE A 2 -3.64 -0.49 15.44
N ALA A 3 -4.80 -0.46 16.09
CA ALA A 3 -5.04 -1.16 17.38
C ALA A 3 -5.31 -2.68 17.19
N SER A 4 -4.42 -3.36 16.51
CA SER A 4 -4.43 -4.82 16.38
C SER A 4 -2.99 -5.32 16.38
N PRO A 5 -2.67 -6.45 17.02
CA PRO A 5 -1.30 -6.95 17.08
C PRO A 5 -0.73 -7.31 15.70
N LYS A 6 -1.57 -7.70 14.75
CA LYS A 6 -1.18 -8.03 13.36
C LYS A 6 -2.27 -7.56 12.40
N PRO A 7 -2.39 -6.24 12.15
CA PRO A 7 -3.49 -5.69 11.39
C PRO A 7 -3.53 -6.19 9.94
N VAL A 8 -4.74 -6.42 9.45
CA VAL A 8 -5.05 -6.65 8.04
C VAL A 8 -5.54 -5.34 7.44
N ILE A 9 -4.78 -4.83 6.47
CA ILE A 9 -5.10 -3.62 5.69
C ILE A 9 -5.67 -4.06 4.35
N ALA A 10 -6.93 -3.74 4.10
CA ALA A 10 -7.59 -4.04 2.82
C ALA A 10 -7.28 -2.97 1.78
N MET A 11 -6.97 -3.38 0.54
CA MET A 11 -6.69 -2.45 -0.56
C MET A 11 -7.94 -2.16 -1.37
N ILE A 12 -8.24 -0.87 -1.56
CA ILE A 12 -9.18 -0.37 -2.57
C ILE A 12 -8.37 0.04 -3.79
N HIS A 13 -8.49 -0.71 -4.88
CA HIS A 13 -7.93 -0.34 -6.18
C HIS A 13 -8.95 0.54 -6.90
N VAL A 14 -8.80 1.87 -6.79
CA VAL A 14 -9.74 2.81 -7.41
C VAL A 14 -9.73 2.68 -8.92
N GLY A 15 -10.90 2.81 -9.55
CA GLY A 15 -11.01 2.81 -11.00
C GLY A 15 -10.24 3.96 -11.64
N ALA A 16 -9.98 3.87 -12.95
CA ALA A 16 -9.20 4.84 -13.70
C ALA A 16 -9.74 6.27 -13.51
N LEU A 17 -8.86 7.14 -13.00
CA LEU A 17 -9.21 8.51 -12.61
C LEU A 17 -9.35 9.44 -13.83
N PRO A 18 -10.08 10.55 -13.71
CA PRO A 18 -10.16 11.56 -14.77
C PRO A 18 -8.76 12.02 -15.22
N GLY A 19 -8.54 12.07 -16.52
CA GLY A 19 -7.26 12.41 -17.14
C GLY A 19 -6.39 11.20 -17.51
N THR A 20 -6.73 10.01 -17.06
CA THR A 20 -6.04 8.77 -17.46
C THR A 20 -6.64 8.17 -18.74
N PRO A 21 -5.86 7.41 -19.54
CA PRO A 21 -6.34 6.88 -20.83
C PRO A 21 -7.57 5.97 -20.72
N ALA A 22 -7.70 5.22 -19.62
CA ALA A 22 -8.81 4.29 -19.39
C ALA A 22 -9.97 4.90 -18.60
N SER A 23 -9.94 6.20 -18.32
CA SER A 23 -11.00 6.88 -17.58
C SER A 23 -12.34 6.83 -18.33
N ALA A 24 -13.35 6.26 -17.71
CA ALA A 24 -14.70 6.13 -18.27
C ALA A 24 -15.79 6.45 -17.24
N ALA A 25 -15.48 6.32 -15.95
CA ALA A 25 -16.43 6.57 -14.87
C ALA A 25 -16.35 8.03 -14.39
N SER A 26 -17.49 8.58 -13.99
CA SER A 26 -17.52 9.86 -13.29
C SER A 26 -16.96 9.75 -11.88
N MET A 27 -16.51 10.88 -11.30
CA MET A 27 -16.06 10.91 -9.90
C MET A 27 -17.11 10.39 -8.92
N ARG A 28 -18.40 10.64 -9.18
CA ARG A 28 -19.51 10.14 -8.38
C ARG A 28 -19.61 8.62 -8.38
N GLU A 29 -19.39 7.99 -9.54
CA GLU A 29 -19.38 6.52 -9.66
C GLU A 29 -18.16 5.90 -8.99
N LEU A 30 -16.98 6.54 -9.13
CA LEU A 30 -15.74 6.11 -8.47
C LEU A 30 -15.88 6.18 -6.94
N GLU A 31 -16.44 7.28 -6.43
CA GLU A 31 -16.72 7.47 -4.99
C GLU A 31 -17.71 6.41 -4.48
N ALA A 32 -18.82 6.21 -5.18
CA ALA A 32 -19.82 5.22 -4.79
C ALA A 32 -19.22 3.80 -4.68
N ARG A 33 -18.39 3.39 -5.65
CA ARG A 33 -17.69 2.08 -5.62
C ARG A 33 -16.70 2.00 -4.46
N ALA A 34 -15.92 3.05 -4.21
CA ALA A 34 -14.96 3.07 -3.10
C ALA A 34 -15.66 2.96 -1.73
N VAL A 35 -16.81 3.62 -1.56
CA VAL A 35 -17.64 3.55 -0.35
C VAL A 35 -18.28 2.17 -0.20
N GLU A 36 -18.75 1.56 -1.28
CA GLU A 36 -19.30 0.20 -1.28
C GLU A 36 -18.22 -0.82 -0.84
N GLU A 37 -17.03 -0.82 -1.45
CA GLU A 37 -15.92 -1.68 -1.05
C GLU A 37 -15.53 -1.44 0.42
N THR A 38 -15.50 -0.18 0.86
CA THR A 38 -15.24 0.19 2.26
C THR A 38 -16.24 -0.46 3.21
N THR A 39 -17.53 -0.45 2.85
CA THR A 39 -18.60 -1.02 3.66
C THR A 39 -18.45 -2.53 3.80
N LEU A 40 -18.13 -3.22 2.70
CA LEU A 40 -17.84 -4.66 2.70
C LEU A 40 -16.64 -5.00 3.60
N TYR A 41 -15.54 -4.27 3.48
CA TYR A 41 -14.35 -4.47 4.30
C TYR A 41 -14.60 -4.25 5.78
N ARG A 42 -15.32 -3.17 6.12
CA ARG A 42 -15.69 -2.88 7.52
C ARG A 42 -16.59 -3.97 8.11
N ALA A 43 -17.59 -4.43 7.36
CA ALA A 43 -18.49 -5.50 7.80
C ALA A 43 -17.77 -6.82 8.06
N ALA A 44 -16.74 -7.13 7.27
CA ALA A 44 -15.90 -8.32 7.44
C ALA A 44 -14.85 -8.19 8.55
N GLY A 45 -14.71 -7.02 9.19
CA GLY A 45 -13.83 -6.82 10.35
C GLY A 45 -12.35 -6.62 10.00
N VAL A 46 -12.01 -6.03 8.83
CA VAL A 46 -10.63 -5.62 8.56
C VAL A 46 -10.18 -4.52 9.52
N HIS A 47 -8.87 -4.39 9.71
CA HIS A 47 -8.31 -3.48 10.72
C HIS A 47 -7.92 -2.10 10.17
N GLY A 48 -7.84 -1.97 8.86
CA GLY A 48 -7.56 -0.72 8.16
C GLY A 48 -7.79 -0.85 6.67
N ILE A 49 -7.79 0.28 5.97
CA ILE A 49 -8.03 0.36 4.54
C ILE A 49 -6.96 1.23 3.90
N ALA A 50 -6.49 0.87 2.71
CA ALA A 50 -5.63 1.72 1.90
C ALA A 50 -6.16 1.85 0.48
N LEU A 51 -6.07 3.05 -0.09
CA LEU A 51 -6.45 3.36 -1.47
C LEU A 51 -5.22 3.36 -2.37
N GLU A 52 -5.39 2.87 -3.59
CA GLU A 52 -4.35 2.90 -4.62
C GLU A 52 -4.98 3.13 -5.99
N ASN A 53 -4.40 4.05 -6.79
CA ASN A 53 -4.89 4.36 -8.14
C ASN A 53 -4.40 3.34 -9.18
N MET A 54 -4.59 2.05 -8.92
CA MET A 54 -4.01 0.95 -9.69
C MET A 54 -4.54 0.85 -11.13
N HIS A 55 -5.69 1.47 -11.45
CA HIS A 55 -6.25 1.48 -12.80
C HIS A 55 -5.78 2.67 -13.68
N ASP A 56 -4.91 3.54 -13.18
CA ASP A 56 -4.39 4.70 -13.92
C ASP A 56 -3.27 4.34 -14.92
N VAL A 57 -3.40 3.20 -15.57
CA VAL A 57 -2.39 2.68 -16.51
C VAL A 57 -2.42 3.45 -17.83
N PRO A 58 -1.23 3.82 -18.38
CA PRO A 58 0.13 3.72 -17.83
C PRO A 58 0.43 4.77 -16.76
N TYR A 59 1.18 4.39 -15.73
CA TYR A 59 1.47 5.28 -14.60
C TYR A 59 2.45 6.40 -14.98
N LEU A 60 2.27 7.57 -14.37
CA LEU A 60 3.24 8.66 -14.42
C LEU A 60 4.37 8.42 -13.42
N ARG A 61 5.59 8.74 -13.80
CA ARG A 61 6.78 8.55 -12.97
C ARG A 61 6.94 9.64 -11.92
N GLY A 62 6.82 9.29 -10.65
CA GLY A 62 7.22 10.12 -9.50
C GLY A 62 6.37 11.34 -9.20
N ARG A 63 5.51 11.76 -10.11
CA ARG A 63 4.56 12.89 -9.95
C ARG A 63 3.30 12.68 -10.76
N VAL A 64 2.20 13.18 -10.24
CA VAL A 64 0.91 13.22 -10.95
C VAL A 64 0.41 14.65 -10.99
N GLY A 65 -0.53 14.93 -11.89
CA GLY A 65 -1.15 16.24 -12.02
C GLY A 65 -2.12 16.56 -10.88
N PRO A 66 -2.58 17.81 -10.81
CA PRO A 66 -3.55 18.26 -9.81
C PRO A 66 -4.89 17.52 -9.93
N GLU A 67 -5.27 17.06 -11.13
CA GLU A 67 -6.48 16.28 -11.38
C GLU A 67 -6.49 14.94 -10.61
N ILE A 68 -5.37 14.22 -10.58
CA ILE A 68 -5.23 12.95 -9.83
C ILE A 68 -5.20 13.24 -8.34
N THR A 69 -4.43 14.24 -7.91
CA THR A 69 -4.36 14.65 -6.51
C THR A 69 -5.73 15.04 -5.97
N ALA A 70 -6.49 15.84 -6.72
CA ALA A 70 -7.83 16.25 -6.33
C ALA A 70 -8.81 15.07 -6.28
N ALA A 71 -8.81 14.21 -7.31
CA ALA A 71 -9.66 13.03 -7.36
C ALA A 71 -9.37 12.07 -6.18
N MET A 72 -8.09 11.76 -5.94
CA MET A 72 -7.69 10.91 -4.82
C MET A 72 -8.04 11.52 -3.46
N THR A 73 -8.03 12.87 -3.32
CA THR A 73 -8.47 13.53 -2.07
C THR A 73 -9.95 13.30 -1.81
N VAL A 74 -10.81 13.46 -2.84
CA VAL A 74 -12.25 13.19 -2.72
C VAL A 74 -12.52 11.75 -2.29
N LEU A 75 -11.89 10.79 -2.96
CA LEU A 75 -12.04 9.37 -2.65
C LEU A 75 -11.51 9.03 -1.25
N ALA A 76 -10.36 9.58 -0.88
CA ALA A 76 -9.77 9.38 0.44
C ALA A 76 -10.68 9.89 1.58
N LEU A 77 -11.29 11.07 1.43
CA LEU A 77 -12.26 11.60 2.38
C LEU A 77 -13.51 10.72 2.49
N ALA A 78 -14.06 10.29 1.36
CA ALA A 78 -15.24 9.41 1.33
C ALA A 78 -14.97 8.08 2.05
N VAL A 79 -13.83 7.43 1.75
CA VAL A 79 -13.41 6.17 2.40
C VAL A 79 -13.15 6.39 3.89
N ARG A 80 -12.45 7.48 4.27
CA ARG A 80 -12.19 7.80 5.69
C ARG A 80 -13.47 7.95 6.49
N HIS A 81 -14.45 8.66 5.96
CA HIS A 81 -15.73 8.88 6.62
C HIS A 81 -16.58 7.60 6.70
N ALA A 82 -16.59 6.80 5.62
CA ALA A 82 -17.37 5.57 5.56
C ALA A 82 -16.79 4.46 6.47
N SER A 83 -15.46 4.38 6.56
CA SER A 83 -14.78 3.30 7.28
C SER A 83 -14.79 3.49 8.80
N GLY A 84 -14.47 4.69 9.28
CA GLY A 84 -14.12 4.94 10.67
C GLY A 84 -12.85 4.20 11.14
N LEU A 85 -12.14 3.53 10.23
CA LEU A 85 -10.93 2.76 10.49
C LEU A 85 -9.67 3.57 10.16
N PRO A 86 -8.48 3.15 10.64
CA PRO A 86 -7.23 3.65 10.12
C PRO A 86 -7.15 3.51 8.59
N CYS A 87 -6.78 4.61 7.91
CA CYS A 87 -6.73 4.65 6.46
C CYS A 87 -5.36 5.11 5.96
N GLY A 88 -4.95 4.56 4.81
CA GLY A 88 -3.74 4.96 4.10
C GLY A 88 -3.97 5.16 2.61
N ILE A 89 -2.92 5.59 1.92
CA ILE A 89 -2.97 5.85 0.48
C ILE A 89 -1.62 5.58 -0.19
N GLN A 90 -1.68 5.13 -1.43
CA GLN A 90 -0.56 5.11 -2.37
C GLN A 90 -1.01 5.79 -3.66
N ILE A 91 -0.13 6.58 -4.30
CA ILE A 91 -0.36 7.12 -5.65
C ILE A 91 0.78 6.66 -6.56
N LEU A 92 0.42 5.88 -7.55
CA LEU A 92 1.32 5.24 -8.51
C LEU A 92 1.71 6.22 -9.65
N ALA A 93 2.94 6.06 -10.14
CA ALA A 93 3.98 5.28 -9.51
C ALA A 93 4.96 6.21 -8.79
N GLY A 94 5.08 6.06 -7.48
CA GLY A 94 6.02 6.87 -6.69
C GLY A 94 5.65 8.35 -6.52
N ALA A 95 4.39 8.75 -6.75
CA ALA A 95 3.90 10.11 -6.50
C ALA A 95 3.70 10.36 -4.99
N ASN A 96 4.80 10.15 -4.24
CA ASN A 96 4.81 10.08 -2.78
C ASN A 96 4.46 11.40 -2.11
N ARG A 97 4.81 12.54 -2.72
CA ARG A 97 4.48 13.87 -2.19
C ARG A 97 2.99 14.16 -2.32
N GLU A 98 2.41 13.82 -3.44
CA GLU A 98 1.00 13.95 -3.72
C GLU A 98 0.18 13.04 -2.80
N ALA A 99 0.61 11.79 -2.62
CA ALA A 99 0.02 10.85 -1.66
C ALA A 99 0.06 11.42 -0.23
N LEU A 100 1.18 12.00 0.19
CA LEU A 100 1.32 12.60 1.52
C LEU A 100 0.43 13.85 1.67
N ALA A 101 0.31 14.68 0.65
CA ALA A 101 -0.57 15.84 0.65
C ALA A 101 -2.05 15.42 0.78
N VAL A 102 -2.46 14.40 0.02
CA VAL A 102 -3.81 13.80 0.11
C VAL A 102 -4.03 13.23 1.52
N ALA A 103 -3.09 12.44 2.03
CA ALA A 103 -3.21 11.85 3.36
C ALA A 103 -3.36 12.89 4.46
N HIS A 104 -2.59 13.97 4.38
CA HIS A 104 -2.68 15.08 5.32
C HIS A 104 -4.04 15.80 5.23
N ALA A 105 -4.48 16.13 4.03
CA ALA A 105 -5.73 16.85 3.79
C ALA A 105 -6.97 16.01 4.17
N ALA A 106 -6.97 14.71 3.82
CA ALA A 106 -8.08 13.81 4.10
C ALA A 106 -8.06 13.19 5.52
N GLY A 107 -7.05 13.49 6.33
CA GLY A 107 -6.95 12.96 7.68
C GLY A 107 -6.59 11.48 7.74
N LEU A 108 -5.85 10.95 6.76
CA LEU A 108 -5.40 9.57 6.75
C LEU A 108 -4.22 9.35 7.70
N ASP A 109 -3.94 8.09 8.02
CA ASP A 109 -2.98 7.69 9.04
C ASP A 109 -1.60 7.37 8.47
N PHE A 110 -1.52 6.88 7.22
CA PHE A 110 -0.25 6.52 6.58
C PHE A 110 -0.25 6.70 5.07
N VAL A 111 0.96 6.74 4.51
CA VAL A 111 1.21 6.61 3.07
C VAL A 111 2.09 5.40 2.80
N ARG A 112 1.78 4.64 1.76
CA ARG A 112 2.67 3.62 1.20
C ARG A 112 3.54 4.26 0.12
N VAL A 113 4.85 4.04 0.19
CA VAL A 113 5.85 4.79 -0.56
C VAL A 113 6.74 3.86 -1.35
N GLU A 114 6.76 4.01 -2.67
CA GLU A 114 7.73 3.39 -3.57
C GLU A 114 8.97 4.28 -3.72
N GLY A 115 10.14 3.66 -3.98
CA GLY A 115 11.37 4.43 -4.21
C GLY A 115 11.70 5.33 -3.00
N PHE A 116 11.63 4.78 -1.78
CA PHE A 116 11.99 5.54 -0.58
C PHE A 116 13.50 5.62 -0.41
N ALA A 117 14.18 4.47 -0.48
CA ALA A 117 15.64 4.35 -0.43
C ALA A 117 16.14 3.66 -1.70
N PHE A 118 17.31 4.07 -2.16
CA PHE A 118 17.94 3.62 -3.40
C PHE A 118 17.13 3.94 -4.68
N ALA A 119 17.61 3.52 -5.81
CA ALA A 119 16.92 3.66 -7.10
C ALA A 119 16.62 2.28 -7.70
N HIS A 120 15.63 2.22 -8.58
CA HIS A 120 15.32 1.04 -9.37
C HIS A 120 14.73 1.45 -10.72
N VAL A 121 14.68 0.51 -11.67
CA VAL A 121 14.06 0.70 -12.98
C VAL A 121 12.73 -0.05 -13.02
N ALA A 122 11.66 0.64 -13.35
CA ALA A 122 10.33 0.09 -13.55
C ALA A 122 9.83 0.43 -14.97
N ASP A 123 8.59 0.03 -15.30
CA ASP A 123 7.97 0.33 -16.60
C ASP A 123 7.90 1.84 -16.85
N GLU A 124 7.75 2.63 -15.79
CA GLU A 124 7.69 4.09 -15.84
C GLU A 124 9.07 4.74 -15.99
N GLY A 125 10.13 3.97 -15.91
CA GLY A 125 11.53 4.42 -16.00
C GLY A 125 12.25 4.33 -14.65
N ILE A 126 13.28 5.17 -14.47
CA ILE A 126 14.09 5.18 -13.24
C ILE A 126 13.35 5.93 -12.13
N LEU A 127 13.06 5.25 -11.03
CA LEU A 127 12.63 5.88 -9.80
C LEU A 127 13.83 6.03 -8.85
N GLU A 128 14.05 7.26 -8.39
CA GLU A 128 15.14 7.60 -7.48
C GLU A 128 14.62 7.71 -6.04
N SER A 129 15.55 7.69 -5.07
CA SER A 129 15.22 7.82 -3.65
C SER A 129 14.47 9.12 -3.35
N SER A 130 13.32 9.00 -2.73
CA SER A 130 12.46 10.13 -2.33
C SER A 130 12.54 10.50 -0.85
N ALA A 131 13.18 9.70 -0.01
CA ALA A 131 13.16 9.85 1.46
C ALA A 131 13.45 11.26 1.93
N ALA A 132 14.54 11.85 1.46
CA ALA A 132 14.97 13.18 1.92
C ALA A 132 13.97 14.29 1.55
N SER A 133 13.48 14.28 0.31
CA SER A 133 12.52 15.28 -0.18
C SER A 133 11.12 15.08 0.45
N LEU A 134 10.67 13.83 0.59
CA LEU A 134 9.39 13.48 1.17
C LEU A 134 9.30 13.87 2.65
N LEU A 135 10.31 13.53 3.45
CA LEU A 135 10.28 13.82 4.90
C LEU A 135 10.43 15.32 5.19
N ARG A 136 11.18 16.06 4.37
CA ARG A 136 11.19 17.52 4.45
C ARG A 136 9.85 18.13 4.07
N PHE A 137 9.19 17.59 3.04
CA PHE A 137 7.85 18.00 2.67
C PHE A 137 6.82 17.66 3.77
N ARG A 138 6.90 16.46 4.37
CA ARG A 138 6.08 16.08 5.55
C ARG A 138 6.17 17.13 6.66
N ARG A 139 7.40 17.55 6.99
CA ARG A 139 7.62 18.60 7.99
C ARG A 139 7.07 19.96 7.56
N HIS A 140 7.31 20.32 6.29
CA HIS A 140 6.91 21.61 5.74
C HIS A 140 5.39 21.85 5.80
N ILE A 141 4.59 20.81 5.53
CA ILE A 141 3.12 20.89 5.53
C ILE A 141 2.48 20.52 6.89
N GLY A 142 3.27 20.22 7.93
CA GLY A 142 2.75 19.83 9.25
C GLY A 142 2.11 18.46 9.29
N ALA A 143 2.56 17.53 8.44
CA ALA A 143 1.98 16.18 8.28
C ALA A 143 2.70 15.09 9.11
N GLU A 144 3.38 15.44 10.22
CA GLU A 144 4.18 14.50 11.00
C GLU A 144 3.40 13.33 11.58
N ARG A 145 2.09 13.51 11.76
CA ARG A 145 1.20 12.43 12.20
C ARG A 145 0.99 11.34 11.15
N VAL A 146 1.22 11.63 9.86
CA VAL A 146 1.08 10.67 8.77
C VAL A 146 2.33 9.79 8.72
N GLN A 147 2.17 8.49 8.94
CA GLN A 147 3.25 7.52 8.86
C GLN A 147 3.69 7.28 7.41
N VAL A 148 4.97 6.99 7.23
CA VAL A 148 5.57 6.64 5.93
C VAL A 148 5.97 5.18 5.97
N TRP A 149 5.25 4.34 5.20
CA TRP A 149 5.51 2.92 5.06
C TRP A 149 6.21 2.66 3.73
N ALA A 150 7.47 2.24 3.78
CA ALA A 150 8.34 2.14 2.62
C ALA A 150 8.34 0.73 2.01
N ASP A 151 8.04 0.62 0.71
CA ASP A 151 8.30 -0.62 -0.03
C ASP A 151 9.81 -0.87 -0.13
N VAL A 152 10.22 -2.09 0.23
CA VAL A 152 11.60 -2.55 0.12
C VAL A 152 11.73 -3.44 -1.10
N LYS A 153 12.57 -3.04 -2.07
CA LYS A 153 12.74 -3.73 -3.36
C LYS A 153 11.39 -4.08 -3.99
N LYS A 154 10.63 -3.04 -4.34
CA LYS A 154 9.26 -3.20 -4.87
C LYS A 154 9.20 -4.19 -6.03
N LYS A 155 8.07 -4.88 -6.16
CA LYS A 155 7.73 -5.73 -7.30
C LYS A 155 7.62 -4.93 -8.61
N HIS A 156 7.58 -5.63 -9.76
CA HIS A 156 7.51 -5.02 -11.11
C HIS A 156 8.63 -4.00 -11.34
N ALA A 157 9.83 -4.33 -10.91
CA ALA A 157 11.00 -3.48 -11.08
C ALA A 157 12.27 -4.30 -11.26
N SER A 158 13.21 -3.75 -12.03
CA SER A 158 14.58 -4.25 -12.10
C SER A 158 15.42 -3.57 -11.02
N HIS A 159 16.07 -4.37 -10.20
CA HIS A 159 17.01 -3.92 -9.18
C HIS A 159 18.47 -4.10 -9.63
N ALA A 160 18.72 -4.15 -10.94
CA ALA A 160 20.06 -4.34 -11.49
C ALA A 160 21.04 -3.21 -11.09
N LEU A 161 20.55 -1.96 -10.95
CA LEU A 161 21.36 -0.82 -10.50
C LEU A 161 21.88 -0.97 -9.06
N THR A 162 21.21 -1.81 -8.27
CA THR A 162 21.50 -2.08 -6.85
C THR A 162 21.62 -3.56 -6.59
N ALA A 163 22.19 -4.31 -7.56
CA ALA A 163 22.33 -5.77 -7.46
C ALA A 163 23.28 -6.19 -6.33
N ASP A 164 24.18 -5.31 -5.93
CA ASP A 164 25.10 -5.42 -4.80
C ASP A 164 24.50 -5.04 -3.44
N VAL A 165 23.28 -4.51 -3.43
CA VAL A 165 22.56 -4.14 -2.19
C VAL A 165 21.49 -5.18 -1.90
N GLY A 166 21.58 -5.88 -0.76
CA GLY A 166 20.61 -6.86 -0.31
C GLY A 166 19.26 -6.23 0.07
N ILE A 167 18.21 -7.06 0.21
CA ILE A 167 16.92 -6.58 0.69
C ILE A 167 17.00 -6.12 2.16
N GLY A 168 17.82 -6.78 2.97
CA GLY A 168 18.13 -6.39 4.33
C GLY A 168 18.78 -5.02 4.42
N ASP A 169 19.79 -4.75 3.56
CA ASP A 169 20.47 -3.44 3.50
C ASP A 169 19.51 -2.34 3.06
N THR A 170 18.60 -2.65 2.12
CA THR A 170 17.56 -1.71 1.68
C THR A 170 16.60 -1.38 2.82
N ALA A 171 16.23 -2.36 3.63
CA ALA A 171 15.36 -2.15 4.81
C ALA A 171 16.09 -1.36 5.90
N ALA A 172 17.36 -1.65 6.16
CA ALA A 172 18.21 -0.88 7.09
C ALA A 172 18.36 0.59 6.63
N ALA A 173 18.52 0.83 5.34
CA ALA A 173 18.54 2.17 4.78
C ALA A 173 17.20 2.90 4.95
N ALA A 174 16.06 2.22 4.79
CA ALA A 174 14.74 2.80 5.05
C ALA A 174 14.58 3.19 6.52
N GLU A 175 15.03 2.35 7.47
CA GLU A 175 15.08 2.67 8.91
C GLU A 175 15.99 3.87 9.20
N PHE A 176 17.19 3.87 8.67
CA PHE A 176 18.13 4.99 8.80
C PHE A 176 17.55 6.30 8.27
N MET A 177 16.84 6.24 7.15
CA MET A 177 16.15 7.38 6.54
C MET A 177 14.80 7.71 7.20
N ARG A 178 14.45 7.08 8.35
CA ARG A 178 13.28 7.39 9.18
C ARG A 178 11.93 7.05 8.51
N ALA A 179 11.83 5.95 7.82
CA ALA A 179 10.53 5.32 7.55
C ALA A 179 9.87 4.91 8.89
N ASP A 180 8.55 4.84 8.92
CA ASP A 180 7.79 4.41 10.11
C ASP A 180 7.46 2.91 10.07
N ALA A 181 7.49 2.29 8.90
CA ALA A 181 7.38 0.85 8.67
C ALA A 181 8.00 0.47 7.32
N VAL A 182 8.25 -0.82 7.12
CA VAL A 182 8.71 -1.39 5.85
C VAL A 182 7.69 -2.40 5.31
N ILE A 183 7.59 -2.48 3.98
CA ILE A 183 6.68 -3.40 3.28
C ILE A 183 7.52 -4.29 2.39
N VAL A 184 7.37 -5.61 2.54
CA VAL A 184 7.97 -6.62 1.66
C VAL A 184 6.87 -7.27 0.83
N THR A 185 7.09 -7.34 -0.48
CA THR A 185 6.16 -7.95 -1.46
C THR A 185 6.83 -9.12 -2.18
N GLY A 186 6.05 -9.96 -2.86
CA GLY A 186 6.58 -10.92 -3.82
C GLY A 186 7.14 -10.22 -5.07
N ALA A 187 7.66 -10.99 -6.01
CA ALA A 187 8.23 -10.47 -7.26
C ALA A 187 7.16 -9.90 -8.20
N ALA A 188 5.94 -10.44 -8.18
CA ALA A 188 4.81 -9.99 -8.97
C ALA A 188 3.53 -9.85 -8.13
N THR A 189 2.49 -9.21 -8.73
CA THR A 189 1.17 -9.09 -8.07
C THR A 189 0.57 -10.49 -7.85
N GLY A 190 0.17 -10.78 -6.61
CA GLY A 190 -0.37 -12.08 -6.21
C GLY A 190 0.69 -13.11 -5.81
N GLU A 191 1.97 -12.84 -5.98
CA GLU A 191 3.05 -13.68 -5.46
C GLU A 191 3.41 -13.32 -4.02
N CYS A 192 3.73 -14.35 -3.23
CA CYS A 192 4.13 -14.18 -1.84
C CYS A 192 5.58 -13.71 -1.73
N PRO A 193 5.92 -12.92 -0.72
CA PRO A 193 7.30 -12.69 -0.33
C PRO A 193 8.02 -14.01 0.01
N SER A 194 9.30 -14.12 -0.33
CA SER A 194 10.09 -15.28 0.08
C SER A 194 10.37 -15.23 1.59
N GLU A 195 10.39 -16.40 2.23
CA GLU A 195 10.76 -16.48 3.67
C GLU A 195 12.18 -16.01 3.93
N ARG A 196 13.07 -16.21 2.95
CA ARG A 196 14.44 -15.73 3.01
C ARG A 196 14.48 -14.21 3.07
N ASP A 197 13.73 -13.51 2.20
CA ASP A 197 13.70 -12.06 2.18
C ASP A 197 13.12 -11.49 3.48
N ILE A 198 12.06 -12.12 4.01
CA ILE A 198 11.48 -11.74 5.30
C ILE A 198 12.50 -11.88 6.42
N ALA A 199 13.21 -13.02 6.48
CA ALA A 199 14.23 -13.27 7.49
C ALA A 199 15.41 -12.29 7.38
N GLU A 200 15.83 -11.98 6.14
CA GLU A 200 16.91 -11.02 5.89
C GLU A 200 16.50 -9.60 6.33
N VAL A 201 15.28 -9.16 6.00
CA VAL A 201 14.76 -7.86 6.47
C VAL A 201 14.70 -7.81 8.00
N ARG A 202 14.20 -8.87 8.65
CA ARG A 202 14.13 -8.94 10.12
C ARG A 202 15.50 -8.89 10.80
N ALA A 203 16.52 -9.44 10.16
CA ALA A 203 17.89 -9.42 10.68
C ALA A 203 18.51 -8.02 10.64
N HIS A 204 18.08 -7.15 9.71
CA HIS A 204 18.72 -5.85 9.45
C HIS A 204 17.86 -4.64 9.82
N CYS A 205 16.55 -4.81 10.08
CA CYS A 205 15.60 -3.72 10.30
C CYS A 205 14.70 -3.99 11.51
N ARG A 206 14.53 -3.00 12.38
CA ARG A 206 13.68 -3.10 13.59
C ARG A 206 12.29 -2.50 13.39
N LEU A 207 12.05 -1.83 12.30
CA LEU A 207 10.75 -1.25 12.00
C LEU A 207 9.65 -2.32 11.88
N PRO A 208 8.38 -1.97 12.12
CA PRO A 208 7.27 -2.84 11.80
C PRO A 208 7.35 -3.31 10.34
N LEU A 209 7.19 -4.63 10.13
CA LEU A 209 7.26 -5.27 8.83
C LEU A 209 5.88 -5.71 8.39
N TYR A 210 5.38 -5.10 7.33
CA TYR A 210 4.14 -5.52 6.66
C TYR A 210 4.44 -6.40 5.46
N LEU A 211 3.65 -7.47 5.28
CA LEU A 211 3.71 -8.28 4.07
C LEU A 211 2.58 -7.87 3.13
N GLY A 212 2.95 -7.47 1.93
CA GLY A 212 2.03 -7.13 0.86
C GLY A 212 2.10 -8.15 -0.26
N SER A 213 0.97 -8.36 -0.94
CA SER A 213 0.87 -9.30 -2.07
C SER A 213 0.89 -10.79 -1.70
N GLY A 214 0.12 -11.59 -2.41
CA GLY A 214 0.15 -13.05 -2.35
C GLY A 214 -0.31 -13.71 -1.05
N ILE A 215 -0.65 -12.96 -0.02
CA ILE A 215 -1.15 -13.53 1.23
C ILE A 215 -2.61 -13.94 1.06
N THR A 216 -2.89 -15.21 1.35
CA THR A 216 -4.20 -15.85 1.22
C THR A 216 -4.57 -16.58 2.51
N PRO A 217 -5.84 -16.99 2.71
CA PRO A 217 -6.23 -17.78 3.88
C PRO A 217 -5.42 -19.08 4.05
N GLU A 218 -4.96 -19.67 2.94
CA GLU A 218 -4.26 -20.95 2.90
C GLU A 218 -2.80 -20.85 3.35
N ASN A 219 -2.17 -19.66 3.14
CA ASN A 219 -0.76 -19.49 3.47
C ASN A 219 -0.52 -18.55 4.67
N LEU A 220 -1.58 -17.90 5.18
CA LEU A 220 -1.48 -16.90 6.24
C LEU A 220 -0.76 -17.41 7.49
N GLU A 221 -1.05 -18.62 7.94
CA GLU A 221 -0.43 -19.23 9.13
C GLU A 221 1.11 -19.27 9.01
N ARG A 222 1.62 -19.62 7.83
CA ARG A 222 3.05 -19.66 7.53
C ARG A 222 3.76 -18.34 7.77
N TYR A 223 3.07 -17.20 7.47
CA TYR A 223 3.62 -15.86 7.56
C TYR A 223 3.25 -15.13 8.85
N TYR A 224 2.26 -15.63 9.60
CA TYR A 224 1.66 -14.92 10.72
C TYR A 224 2.67 -14.55 11.81
N ALA A 225 3.54 -15.47 12.20
CA ALA A 225 4.57 -15.22 13.21
C ALA A 225 5.69 -14.28 12.74
N ARG A 226 5.85 -14.10 11.42
CA ARG A 226 6.97 -13.43 10.78
C ARG A 226 6.70 -11.96 10.43
N ALA A 227 5.43 -11.54 10.42
CA ALA A 227 4.98 -10.20 10.07
C ALA A 227 4.38 -9.46 11.25
N ASP A 228 4.37 -8.13 11.19
CA ASP A 228 3.63 -7.26 12.12
C ASP A 228 2.27 -6.84 11.55
N GLY A 229 2.00 -7.12 10.28
CA GLY A 229 0.71 -6.90 9.64
C GLY A 229 0.71 -7.32 8.18
N PHE A 230 -0.47 -7.24 7.55
CA PHE A 230 -0.71 -7.72 6.19
C PHE A 230 -1.44 -6.65 5.37
N ILE A 231 -0.99 -6.45 4.13
CA ILE A 231 -1.67 -5.61 3.14
C ILE A 231 -2.24 -6.54 2.07
N VAL A 232 -3.57 -6.60 1.99
CA VAL A 232 -4.28 -7.60 1.18
C VAL A 232 -5.14 -6.91 0.13
N GLY A 233 -4.88 -7.20 -1.14
CA GLY A 233 -5.62 -6.70 -2.29
C GLY A 233 -6.29 -7.82 -3.08
N SER A 234 -5.56 -8.44 -4.01
CA SER A 234 -6.08 -9.44 -4.95
C SER A 234 -6.81 -10.62 -4.29
N ALA A 235 -6.36 -11.07 -3.11
CA ALA A 235 -7.01 -12.16 -2.40
C ALA A 235 -8.47 -11.86 -2.01
N PHE A 236 -8.84 -10.59 -1.87
CA PHE A 236 -10.20 -10.12 -1.56
C PHE A 236 -11.09 -9.91 -2.79
N LYS A 237 -10.49 -9.91 -3.97
CA LYS A 237 -11.21 -9.70 -5.24
C LYS A 237 -11.71 -11.01 -5.84
N ALA A 238 -12.73 -10.94 -6.68
CA ALA A 238 -13.24 -12.09 -7.43
C ALA A 238 -12.10 -12.76 -8.22
N ASP A 239 -12.08 -14.07 -8.24
CA ASP A 239 -11.05 -14.91 -8.85
C ASP A 239 -9.60 -14.62 -8.42
N GLY A 240 -9.40 -13.82 -7.35
CA GLY A 240 -8.07 -13.40 -6.91
C GLY A 240 -7.39 -12.40 -7.84
N ARG A 241 -8.13 -11.75 -8.73
CA ARG A 241 -7.62 -10.78 -9.70
C ARG A 241 -7.80 -9.36 -9.19
N TRP A 242 -6.73 -8.59 -9.16
CA TRP A 242 -6.72 -7.23 -8.61
C TRP A 242 -7.70 -6.26 -9.29
N SER A 243 -8.03 -6.50 -10.56
CA SER A 243 -8.93 -5.66 -11.37
C SER A 243 -10.42 -5.92 -11.13
N GLU A 244 -10.73 -7.02 -10.47
CA GLU A 244 -12.12 -7.44 -10.25
C GLU A 244 -12.72 -6.77 -9.00
N ALA A 245 -14.05 -6.90 -8.87
CA ALA A 245 -14.78 -6.42 -7.71
C ALA A 245 -14.40 -7.18 -6.42
N VAL A 246 -14.61 -6.57 -5.28
CA VAL A 246 -14.46 -7.23 -3.96
C VAL A 246 -15.51 -8.34 -3.83
N ASP A 247 -15.06 -9.50 -3.39
CA ASP A 247 -15.92 -10.63 -2.99
C ASP A 247 -15.97 -10.70 -1.45
N ALA A 248 -17.12 -10.35 -0.88
CA ALA A 248 -17.32 -10.34 0.57
C ALA A 248 -16.99 -11.68 1.22
N ARG A 249 -17.33 -12.81 0.59
CA ARG A 249 -17.05 -14.16 1.12
C ARG A 249 -15.56 -14.43 1.21
N ARG A 250 -14.77 -13.90 0.26
CA ARG A 250 -13.31 -14.03 0.29
C ARG A 250 -12.70 -13.22 1.42
N VAL A 251 -13.22 -12.02 1.67
CA VAL A 251 -12.81 -11.19 2.82
C VAL A 251 -13.13 -11.88 4.15
N GLU A 252 -14.37 -12.34 4.32
CA GLU A 252 -14.81 -13.06 5.53
C GLU A 252 -13.97 -14.32 5.78
N ARG A 253 -13.71 -15.12 4.74
CA ARG A 253 -12.86 -16.31 4.84
C ARG A 253 -11.45 -15.98 5.29
N PHE A 254 -10.87 -14.89 4.77
CA PHE A 254 -9.54 -14.43 5.16
C PHE A 254 -9.53 -13.98 6.63
N MET A 255 -10.50 -13.17 7.04
CA MET A 255 -10.58 -12.66 8.41
C MET A 255 -10.83 -13.79 9.42
N ALA A 256 -11.62 -14.79 9.05
CA ALA A 256 -11.79 -16.02 9.86
C ALA A 256 -10.47 -16.82 9.99
N ALA A 257 -9.65 -16.90 8.93
CA ALA A 257 -8.33 -17.51 8.99
C ALA A 257 -7.39 -16.69 9.90
N HIS A 258 -7.40 -15.37 9.75
CA HIS A 258 -6.61 -14.45 10.58
C HIS A 258 -6.94 -14.60 12.08
N ALA A 259 -8.22 -14.66 12.42
CA ALA A 259 -8.64 -14.86 13.81
C ALA A 259 -8.13 -16.18 14.42
N ARG A 260 -8.10 -17.27 13.63
CA ARG A 260 -7.54 -18.56 14.07
C ARG A 260 -6.03 -18.53 14.31
N CYS A 261 -5.28 -17.70 13.57
CA CYS A 261 -3.83 -17.56 13.77
C CYS A 261 -3.50 -16.71 15.01
N GLY A 262 -4.42 -15.86 15.47
CA GLY A 262 -4.21 -14.94 16.60
C GLY A 262 -4.69 -15.45 17.96
N GLY A 263 -5.46 -16.54 17.99
CA GLY A 263 -5.94 -17.22 19.20
C GLY A 263 -5.11 -18.42 19.51
#